data_3427584bb7efc41915e77c33f3cdb9a0
#
_entry.id   3427584bb7efc41915e77c33f3cdb9a0
#
_cell.length_a   1.000
_cell.length_b   1.000
_cell.length_c   1.000
_cell.angle_alpha   90.00
_cell.angle_beta   90.00
_cell.angle_gamma   90.00
#
_symmetry.space_group_name_H-M   'P 1'
#
loop_
_entity.id
_entity.type
_entity.pdbx_description
1 polymer ?
#
loop_
_entity_poly.entity_id
_entity_poly.type
_entity_poly.pdbx_seq_one_letter_code
_entity_poly.pdbx_strand_id
1 'polypeptide(L)'
;ATVDSYFVRPGAEAFARCPSDSIDYAVMEKTNVGAVVSLNCGWSDVGAWSALWEVEERDAEGNVCRGDVIADNCRGSYFRSDSRLIAAAGVDNLVVVETTDAILVAARGKVQDVKRIVNLLKQQQRTEVSLHRRVYRPWGSYESLVSSERFQVKRIVVTPGQRLSLQMHHHRAEHWIVVSGT
;
A
#
# COMPACT_ATOMS: atom_id res chain seq x y z
N ALA A 1 -18.32 18.27 6.39
CA ALA A 1 -16.99 17.99 5.81
C ALA A 1 -16.31 19.29 5.43
N THR A 2 -15.00 19.37 5.59
CA THR A 2 -14.17 20.50 5.17
C THR A 2 -13.18 20.01 4.10
N VAL A 3 -12.81 20.92 3.18
CA VAL A 3 -11.78 20.66 2.18
C VAL A 3 -10.49 21.36 2.60
N ASP A 4 -9.39 20.64 2.62
CA ASP A 4 -8.06 21.12 2.98
C ASP A 4 -7.08 20.68 1.88
N SER A 5 -6.80 21.58 0.95
CA SER A 5 -6.06 21.30 -0.28
C SER A 5 -6.74 20.17 -1.08
N TYR A 6 -6.11 18.99 -1.15
CA TYR A 6 -6.61 17.80 -1.85
C TYR A 6 -7.40 16.85 -0.94
N PHE A 7 -7.54 17.15 0.34
CA PHE A 7 -8.18 16.27 1.31
C PHE A 7 -9.58 16.73 1.64
N VAL A 8 -10.53 15.81 1.58
CA VAL A 8 -11.89 16.00 2.11
C VAL A 8 -11.94 15.39 3.50
N ARG A 9 -12.15 16.20 4.50
CA ARG A 9 -12.25 15.77 5.90
C ARG A 9 -13.72 15.65 6.29
N PRO A 10 -14.22 14.46 6.62
CA PRO A 10 -15.56 14.31 7.19
C PRO A 10 -15.67 15.02 8.54
N GLY A 11 -16.87 15.38 8.94
CA GLY A 11 -17.11 15.89 10.30
C GLY A 11 -16.76 14.86 11.35
N ALA A 12 -15.88 15.18 12.29
CA ALA A 12 -15.32 14.22 13.25
C ALA A 12 -16.38 13.50 14.08
N GLU A 13 -17.36 14.23 14.64
CA GLU A 13 -18.43 13.64 15.44
C GLU A 13 -19.34 12.70 14.63
N ALA A 14 -19.71 13.10 13.41
CA ALA A 14 -20.55 12.27 12.54
C ALA A 14 -19.81 11.02 12.12
N PHE A 15 -18.52 11.15 11.78
CA PHE A 15 -17.69 10.01 11.39
C PHE A 15 -17.44 9.03 12.54
N ALA A 16 -17.20 9.55 13.77
CA ALA A 16 -17.02 8.72 14.95
C ALA A 16 -18.27 7.90 15.32
N ARG A 17 -19.47 8.36 14.93
CA ARG A 17 -20.74 7.64 15.14
C ARG A 17 -21.06 6.63 14.03
N CYS A 18 -20.30 6.63 12.93
CA CYS A 18 -20.50 5.63 11.88
C CYS A 18 -20.10 4.25 12.39
N PRO A 19 -20.94 3.22 12.24
CA PRO A 19 -20.56 1.84 12.51
C PRO A 19 -19.37 1.44 11.63
N SER A 20 -18.43 0.69 12.19
CA SER A 20 -17.35 0.07 11.43
C SER A 20 -17.86 -1.23 10.81
N ASP A 21 -18.59 -1.12 9.71
CA ASP A 21 -19.21 -2.26 9.05
C ASP A 21 -19.14 -2.11 7.52
N SER A 22 -19.13 -3.22 6.80
CA SER A 22 -19.22 -3.24 5.33
C SER A 22 -20.63 -2.84 4.89
N ILE A 23 -20.73 -2.14 3.75
CA ILE A 23 -22.04 -1.83 3.13
C ILE A 23 -22.83 -3.10 2.83
N ASP A 24 -22.17 -4.22 2.59
CA ASP A 24 -22.81 -5.51 2.34
C ASP A 24 -23.58 -5.97 3.58
N TYR A 25 -22.94 -6.03 4.74
CA TYR A 25 -23.56 -6.40 6.00
C TYR A 25 -24.52 -5.33 6.55
N ALA A 26 -24.15 -4.06 6.40
CA ALA A 26 -24.93 -2.96 6.93
C ALA A 26 -26.25 -2.75 6.17
N VAL A 27 -26.25 -2.94 4.84
CA VAL A 27 -27.36 -2.59 3.96
C VAL A 27 -27.76 -3.73 3.03
N MET A 28 -26.82 -4.29 2.25
CA MET A 28 -27.17 -5.18 1.13
C MET A 28 -27.80 -6.49 1.59
N GLU A 29 -27.34 -7.09 2.67
CA GLU A 29 -27.92 -8.31 3.22
C GLU A 29 -29.29 -8.09 3.90
N LYS A 30 -29.63 -6.84 4.22
CA LYS A 30 -30.84 -6.47 4.95
C LYS A 30 -31.93 -5.86 4.05
N THR A 31 -31.58 -5.47 2.82
CA THR A 31 -32.53 -4.79 1.93
C THR A 31 -33.42 -5.80 1.19
N ASN A 32 -34.71 -5.46 1.06
CA ASN A 32 -35.68 -6.23 0.25
C ASN A 32 -35.85 -5.62 -1.17
N VAL A 33 -35.15 -4.53 -1.47
CA VAL A 33 -35.29 -3.82 -2.75
C VAL A 33 -34.01 -3.86 -3.58
N GLY A 34 -33.09 -4.76 -3.24
CA GLY A 34 -31.88 -4.99 -4.02
C GLY A 34 -32.21 -5.53 -5.41
N ALA A 35 -31.53 -5.00 -6.43
CA ALA A 35 -31.63 -5.50 -7.80
C ALA A 35 -30.26 -5.92 -8.30
N VAL A 36 -30.21 -7.00 -9.08
CA VAL A 36 -28.98 -7.52 -9.69
C VAL A 36 -29.11 -7.43 -11.21
N VAL A 37 -28.10 -6.83 -11.84
CA VAL A 37 -27.98 -6.77 -13.29
C VAL A 37 -26.77 -7.61 -13.70
N SER A 38 -26.97 -8.57 -14.58
CA SER A 38 -25.88 -9.38 -15.12
C SER A 38 -24.94 -8.52 -15.98
N LEU A 39 -23.63 -8.63 -15.73
CA LEU A 39 -22.61 -7.91 -16.47
C LEU A 39 -21.49 -8.89 -16.87
N ASN A 40 -21.21 -8.96 -18.17
CA ASN A 40 -20.08 -9.73 -18.70
C ASN A 40 -19.13 -8.79 -19.45
N CYS A 41 -18.33 -8.05 -18.72
CA CYS A 41 -17.38 -7.06 -19.27
C CYS A 41 -15.92 -7.34 -18.90
N GLY A 42 -15.60 -8.56 -18.42
CA GLY A 42 -14.26 -8.90 -17.97
C GLY A 42 -13.85 -8.19 -16.67
N TRP A 43 -14.84 -7.76 -15.84
CA TRP A 43 -14.59 -7.10 -14.58
C TRP A 43 -13.92 -8.06 -13.57
N SER A 44 -12.94 -7.54 -12.83
CA SER A 44 -12.32 -8.20 -11.68
C SER A 44 -12.29 -7.23 -10.51
N ASP A 45 -12.56 -7.71 -9.30
CA ASP A 45 -12.48 -6.92 -8.06
C ASP A 45 -11.04 -6.64 -7.61
N VAL A 46 -10.07 -7.32 -8.21
CA VAL A 46 -8.64 -7.22 -7.89
C VAL A 46 -8.39 -7.27 -6.37
N GLY A 47 -9.12 -8.13 -5.68
CA GLY A 47 -9.11 -8.23 -4.22
C GLY A 47 -7.86 -8.90 -3.63
N ALA A 48 -6.98 -9.43 -4.46
CA ALA A 48 -5.74 -10.11 -4.05
C ALA A 48 -4.65 -9.97 -5.10
N TRP A 49 -3.39 -10.17 -4.72
CA TRP A 49 -2.24 -10.14 -5.63
C TRP A 49 -2.34 -11.18 -6.76
N SER A 50 -2.99 -12.33 -6.51
CA SER A 50 -3.26 -13.32 -7.54
C SER A 50 -4.19 -12.81 -8.63
N ALA A 51 -5.13 -11.93 -8.31
CA ALA A 51 -6.03 -11.32 -9.29
C ALA A 51 -5.27 -10.36 -10.23
N LEU A 52 -4.22 -9.68 -9.76
CA LEU A 52 -3.33 -8.89 -10.62
C LEU A 52 -2.62 -9.79 -11.63
N TRP A 53 -2.14 -10.96 -11.21
CA TRP A 53 -1.55 -11.93 -12.13
C TRP A 53 -2.55 -12.40 -13.21
N GLU A 54 -3.84 -12.46 -12.88
CA GLU A 54 -4.88 -12.89 -13.83
C GLU A 54 -5.19 -11.84 -14.90
N VAL A 55 -5.16 -10.54 -14.51
CA VAL A 55 -5.57 -9.44 -15.39
C VAL A 55 -4.41 -8.76 -16.11
N GLU A 56 -3.17 -8.92 -15.64
CA GLU A 56 -1.99 -8.33 -16.25
C GLU A 56 -1.40 -9.23 -17.37
N GLU A 57 -0.65 -8.60 -18.27
CA GLU A 57 0.03 -9.30 -19.37
C GLU A 57 1.16 -10.18 -18.81
N ARG A 58 1.20 -11.41 -19.30
CA ARG A 58 2.15 -12.45 -18.90
C ARG A 58 3.20 -12.68 -19.97
N ASP A 59 4.42 -13.02 -19.55
CA ASP A 59 5.48 -13.49 -20.42
C ASP A 59 5.20 -14.91 -20.98
N ALA A 60 6.12 -15.45 -21.79
CA ALA A 60 5.99 -16.77 -22.40
C ALA A 60 5.90 -17.91 -21.39
N GLU A 61 6.48 -17.73 -20.20
CA GLU A 61 6.47 -18.68 -19.07
C GLU A 61 5.27 -18.47 -18.14
N GLY A 62 4.40 -17.51 -18.47
CA GLY A 62 3.20 -17.17 -17.68
C GLY A 62 3.48 -16.34 -16.45
N ASN A 63 4.63 -15.65 -16.36
CA ASN A 63 4.94 -14.76 -15.26
C ASN A 63 4.47 -13.33 -15.56
N VAL A 64 4.21 -12.58 -14.50
CA VAL A 64 4.06 -11.11 -14.54
C VAL A 64 5.24 -10.51 -13.79
N CYS A 65 6.01 -9.65 -14.46
CA CYS A 65 7.15 -8.96 -13.88
C CYS A 65 6.91 -7.44 -13.90
N ARG A 66 6.90 -6.81 -12.73
CA ARG A 66 6.72 -5.36 -12.55
C ARG A 66 7.89 -4.76 -11.78
N GLY A 67 8.46 -3.70 -12.32
CA GLY A 67 9.64 -3.05 -11.74
C GLY A 67 10.94 -3.74 -12.14
N ASP A 68 11.95 -3.70 -11.27
CA ASP A 68 13.26 -4.29 -11.51
C ASP A 68 13.26 -5.77 -11.12
N VAL A 69 13.04 -6.66 -12.12
CA VAL A 69 12.88 -8.10 -11.91
C VAL A 69 13.72 -8.88 -12.91
N ILE A 70 14.48 -9.85 -12.41
CA ILE A 70 15.13 -10.90 -13.19
C ILE A 70 14.55 -12.25 -12.74
N ALA A 71 13.85 -12.93 -13.65
CA ALA A 71 13.29 -14.25 -13.39
C ALA A 71 13.95 -15.27 -14.33
N ASP A 72 14.69 -16.20 -13.77
CA ASP A 72 15.34 -17.28 -14.51
C ASP A 72 14.70 -18.61 -14.17
N ASN A 73 14.24 -19.33 -15.20
CA ASN A 73 13.54 -20.61 -15.05
C ASN A 73 12.38 -20.58 -14.03
N CYS A 74 11.57 -19.48 -14.08
CA CYS A 74 10.39 -19.27 -13.23
C CYS A 74 9.12 -19.41 -14.06
N ARG A 75 8.03 -19.92 -13.48
CA ARG A 75 6.75 -20.11 -14.19
C ARG A 75 5.54 -19.68 -13.37
N GLY A 76 4.56 -19.08 -14.06
CA GLY A 76 3.25 -18.78 -13.50
C GLY A 76 3.29 -17.92 -12.25
N SER A 77 4.29 -17.06 -12.08
CA SER A 77 4.54 -16.28 -10.88
C SER A 77 4.27 -14.80 -11.11
N TYR A 78 3.99 -14.08 -10.03
CA TYR A 78 3.83 -12.64 -10.01
C TYR A 78 4.97 -12.03 -9.21
N PHE A 79 5.76 -11.19 -9.84
CA PHE A 79 6.87 -10.47 -9.23
C PHE A 79 6.63 -8.97 -9.36
N ARG A 80 6.65 -8.26 -8.24
CA ARG A 80 6.55 -6.81 -8.20
C ARG A 80 7.62 -6.22 -7.30
N SER A 81 8.43 -5.36 -7.88
CA SER A 81 9.45 -4.58 -7.20
C SER A 81 9.11 -3.10 -7.25
N ASP A 82 9.03 -2.47 -6.09
CA ASP A 82 8.85 -1.02 -5.98
C ASP A 82 10.20 -0.29 -5.81
N SER A 83 11.24 -0.94 -5.30
CA SER A 83 12.49 -0.26 -4.97
C SER A 83 13.78 -1.06 -5.16
N ARG A 84 13.75 -2.38 -5.08
CA ARG A 84 14.94 -3.25 -5.15
C ARG A 84 14.82 -4.25 -6.27
N LEU A 85 15.95 -4.68 -6.82
CA LEU A 85 15.98 -5.82 -7.73
C LEU A 85 15.42 -7.06 -7.05
N ILE A 86 14.43 -7.70 -7.68
CA ILE A 86 14.02 -9.08 -7.39
C ILE A 86 14.75 -10.00 -8.37
N ALA A 87 15.62 -10.86 -7.88
CA ALA A 87 16.23 -11.93 -8.64
C ALA A 87 15.62 -13.27 -8.18
N ALA A 88 14.91 -13.94 -9.09
CA ALA A 88 14.23 -15.21 -8.82
C ALA A 88 14.77 -16.30 -9.76
N ALA A 89 15.03 -17.48 -9.23
CA ALA A 89 15.52 -18.60 -10.02
C ALA A 89 14.81 -19.90 -9.64
N GLY A 90 14.29 -20.61 -10.65
CA GLY A 90 13.74 -21.96 -10.49
C GLY A 90 12.51 -22.06 -9.59
N VAL A 91 11.65 -21.02 -9.57
CA VAL A 91 10.46 -21.00 -8.72
C VAL A 91 9.18 -20.89 -9.55
N ASP A 92 8.12 -21.55 -9.09
CA ASP A 92 6.85 -21.64 -9.78
C ASP A 92 5.68 -21.21 -8.89
N ASN A 93 4.68 -20.60 -9.50
CA ASN A 93 3.39 -20.27 -8.88
C ASN A 93 3.52 -19.46 -7.59
N LEU A 94 4.45 -18.51 -7.55
CA LEU A 94 4.64 -17.60 -6.42
C LEU A 94 4.03 -16.22 -6.71
N VAL A 95 3.75 -15.53 -5.63
CA VAL A 95 3.57 -14.08 -5.57
C VAL A 95 4.69 -13.53 -4.70
N VAL A 96 5.52 -12.69 -5.30
CA VAL A 96 6.61 -11.98 -4.62
C VAL A 96 6.39 -10.49 -4.82
N VAL A 97 6.16 -9.78 -3.74
CA VAL A 97 5.96 -8.33 -3.75
C VAL A 97 6.96 -7.69 -2.81
N GLU A 98 7.82 -6.87 -3.35
CA GLU A 98 8.76 -6.04 -2.61
C GLU A 98 8.23 -4.62 -2.56
N THR A 99 8.16 -4.09 -1.35
CA THR A 99 7.86 -2.70 -1.06
C THR A 99 8.99 -2.10 -0.23
N THR A 100 8.95 -0.80 0.02
CA THR A 100 10.01 -0.12 0.78
C THR A 100 10.15 -0.60 2.22
N ASP A 101 9.14 -1.26 2.77
CA ASP A 101 9.05 -1.65 4.19
C ASP A 101 8.91 -3.16 4.42
N ALA A 102 8.50 -3.93 3.40
CA ALA A 102 8.31 -5.37 3.56
C ALA A 102 8.52 -6.14 2.24
N ILE A 103 8.75 -7.42 2.37
CA ILE A 103 8.72 -8.36 1.25
C ILE A 103 7.71 -9.44 1.58
N LEU A 104 6.70 -9.58 0.71
CA LEU A 104 5.76 -10.69 0.76
C LEU A 104 6.23 -11.78 -0.20
N VAL A 105 6.29 -13.02 0.29
CA VAL A 105 6.45 -14.22 -0.53
C VAL A 105 5.32 -15.18 -0.15
N ALA A 106 4.52 -15.55 -1.13
CA ALA A 106 3.39 -16.46 -0.93
C ALA A 106 3.22 -17.38 -2.13
N ALA A 107 2.76 -18.61 -1.89
CA ALA A 107 2.23 -19.42 -2.98
C ALA A 107 0.99 -18.71 -3.58
N ARG A 108 0.86 -18.66 -4.91
CA ARG A 108 -0.23 -17.93 -5.59
C ARG A 108 -1.61 -18.37 -5.11
N GLY A 109 -1.83 -19.67 -4.88
CA GLY A 109 -3.09 -20.20 -4.34
C GLY A 109 -3.31 -19.94 -2.85
N LYS A 110 -2.36 -19.30 -2.14
CA LYS A 110 -2.43 -19.03 -0.70
C LYS A 110 -2.40 -17.53 -0.36
N VAL A 111 -2.52 -16.66 -1.34
CA VAL A 111 -2.41 -15.20 -1.14
C VAL A 111 -3.49 -14.67 -0.20
N GLN A 112 -4.66 -15.29 -0.13
CA GLN A 112 -5.70 -14.92 0.83
C GLN A 112 -5.28 -15.09 2.30
N ASP A 113 -4.32 -15.98 2.58
CA ASP A 113 -3.77 -16.21 3.92
C ASP A 113 -2.91 -15.02 4.43
N VAL A 114 -2.60 -14.04 3.59
CA VAL A 114 -1.92 -12.78 3.97
C VAL A 114 -2.64 -12.08 5.13
N LYS A 115 -3.97 -12.19 5.22
CA LYS A 115 -4.75 -11.67 6.35
C LYS A 115 -4.26 -12.21 7.70
N ARG A 116 -3.83 -13.48 7.74
CA ARG A 116 -3.28 -14.10 8.96
C ARG A 116 -1.93 -13.48 9.34
N ILE A 117 -1.08 -13.21 8.33
CA ILE A 117 0.21 -12.54 8.55
C ILE A 117 -0.03 -11.13 9.10
N VAL A 118 -0.96 -10.37 8.54
CA VAL A 118 -1.33 -9.03 9.04
C VAL A 118 -1.78 -9.10 10.50
N ASN A 119 -2.58 -10.10 10.88
CA ASN A 119 -3.00 -10.28 12.27
C ASN A 119 -1.83 -10.61 13.21
N LEU A 120 -0.88 -11.44 12.76
CA LEU A 120 0.34 -11.73 13.53
C LEU A 120 1.19 -10.46 13.72
N LEU A 121 1.36 -9.66 12.68
CA LEU A 121 2.07 -8.38 12.77
C LEU A 121 1.39 -7.42 13.76
N LYS A 122 0.05 -7.37 13.77
CA LYS A 122 -0.72 -6.59 14.75
C LYS A 122 -0.49 -7.08 16.18
N GLN A 123 -0.52 -8.39 16.40
CA GLN A 123 -0.25 -8.99 17.73
C GLN A 123 1.18 -8.69 18.20
N GLN A 124 2.13 -8.65 17.29
CA GLN A 124 3.52 -8.28 17.57
C GLN A 124 3.76 -6.77 17.65
N GLN A 125 2.72 -5.95 17.50
CA GLN A 125 2.79 -4.50 17.50
C GLN A 125 3.78 -3.93 16.47
N ARG A 126 3.94 -4.60 15.33
CA ARG A 126 4.82 -4.17 14.25
C ARG A 126 4.29 -2.90 13.60
N THR A 127 5.19 -1.97 13.33
CA THR A 127 4.86 -0.66 12.76
C THR A 127 4.43 -0.74 11.30
N GLU A 128 4.86 -1.76 10.57
CA GLU A 128 4.54 -2.00 9.15
C GLU A 128 3.04 -2.16 8.89
N VAL A 129 2.25 -2.48 9.92
CA VAL A 129 0.79 -2.59 9.80
C VAL A 129 0.10 -1.22 9.76
N SER A 130 0.67 -0.21 10.40
CA SER A 130 0.02 1.09 10.65
C SER A 130 0.76 2.27 10.04
N LEU A 131 2.05 2.15 9.79
CA LEU A 131 2.90 3.23 9.30
C LEU A 131 3.46 2.88 7.92
N HIS A 132 2.87 3.47 6.89
CA HIS A 132 3.51 3.45 5.58
C HIS A 132 4.77 4.31 5.62
N ARG A 133 5.83 3.82 5.01
CA ARG A 133 7.11 4.55 4.94
C ARG A 133 6.95 5.92 4.28
N ARG A 134 6.05 6.02 3.29
CA ARG A 134 5.63 7.29 2.69
C ARG A 134 4.26 7.70 3.21
N VAL A 135 4.17 8.89 3.76
CA VAL A 135 2.96 9.47 4.32
C VAL A 135 2.60 10.73 3.55
N TYR A 136 1.39 10.78 3.03
CA TYR A 136 0.85 11.94 2.33
C TYR A 136 0.26 12.95 3.32
N ARG A 137 0.44 14.22 3.02
CA ARG A 137 -0.04 15.36 3.78
C ARG A 137 -0.65 16.40 2.83
N PRO A 138 -1.47 17.34 3.31
CA PRO A 138 -2.01 18.41 2.46
C PRO A 138 -0.94 19.19 1.70
N TRP A 139 0.24 19.34 2.27
CA TRP A 139 1.37 20.06 1.71
C TRP A 139 2.29 19.22 0.81
N GLY A 140 2.07 17.91 0.69
CA GLY A 140 2.91 17.00 -0.09
C GLY A 140 3.08 15.63 0.54
N SER A 141 4.31 15.17 0.74
CA SER A 141 4.57 13.87 1.37
C SER A 141 5.90 13.86 2.11
N TYR A 142 6.05 12.94 3.04
CA TYR A 142 7.35 12.59 3.59
C TYR A 142 7.57 11.08 3.59
N GLU A 143 8.81 10.68 3.49
CA GLU A 143 9.24 9.29 3.53
C GLU A 143 10.38 9.12 4.53
N SER A 144 10.25 8.15 5.44
CA SER A 144 11.33 7.81 6.37
C SER A 144 12.34 6.93 5.63
N LEU A 145 13.54 7.45 5.39
CA LEU A 145 14.61 6.73 4.70
C LEU A 145 15.40 5.84 5.66
N VAL A 146 15.76 6.41 6.81
CA VAL A 146 16.50 5.71 7.86
C VAL A 146 15.90 6.10 9.20
N SER A 147 15.72 5.13 10.07
CA SER A 147 15.31 5.35 11.46
C SER A 147 16.21 4.53 12.38
N SER A 148 16.75 5.17 13.40
CA SER A 148 17.58 4.58 14.45
C SER A 148 17.13 5.10 15.80
N GLU A 149 17.67 4.55 16.86
CA GLU A 149 17.33 4.93 18.23
C GLU A 149 17.54 6.44 18.50
N ARG A 150 18.56 7.05 17.90
CA ARG A 150 18.97 8.43 18.18
C ARG A 150 18.86 9.40 17.00
N PHE A 151 18.51 8.94 15.79
CA PHE A 151 18.34 9.81 14.62
C PHE A 151 17.33 9.24 13.64
N GLN A 152 16.76 10.12 12.82
CA GLN A 152 15.89 9.77 11.70
C GLN A 152 16.24 10.62 10.49
N VAL A 153 16.30 10.00 9.31
CA VAL A 153 16.44 10.70 8.04
C VAL A 153 15.11 10.59 7.29
N LYS A 154 14.60 11.72 6.83
CA LYS A 154 13.37 11.80 6.03
C LYS A 154 13.63 12.49 4.71
N ARG A 155 13.01 12.00 3.65
CA ARG A 155 12.84 12.76 2.42
C ARG A 155 11.47 13.44 2.46
N ILE A 156 11.44 14.73 2.26
CA ILE A 156 10.22 15.54 2.28
C ILE A 156 10.04 16.13 0.87
N VAL A 157 8.86 15.99 0.33
CA VAL A 157 8.46 16.59 -0.95
C VAL A 157 7.31 17.55 -0.66
N VAL A 158 7.56 18.84 -0.91
CA VAL A 158 6.54 19.88 -0.74
C VAL A 158 5.99 20.25 -2.11
N THR A 159 4.68 20.22 -2.26
CA THR A 159 4.00 20.59 -3.50
C THR A 159 4.18 22.11 -3.75
N PRO A 160 4.40 22.56 -4.97
CA PRO A 160 4.51 23.99 -5.28
C PRO A 160 3.37 24.80 -4.69
N GLY A 161 3.70 25.93 -4.05
CA GLY A 161 2.74 26.79 -3.37
C GLY A 161 2.31 26.32 -1.98
N GLN A 162 2.74 25.15 -1.54
CA GLN A 162 2.45 24.63 -0.20
C GLN A 162 3.60 24.91 0.77
N ARG A 163 3.30 24.80 2.06
CA ARG A 163 4.25 25.04 3.14
C ARG A 163 4.09 24.00 4.26
N LEU A 164 5.18 23.69 4.92
CA LEU A 164 5.18 22.86 6.13
C LEU A 164 4.59 23.63 7.31
N SER A 165 4.04 22.87 8.28
CA SER A 165 3.65 23.44 9.58
C SER A 165 4.89 23.99 10.30
N LEU A 166 4.74 25.13 10.94
CA LEU A 166 5.78 25.65 11.83
C LEU A 166 5.90 24.71 13.04
N GLN A 167 7.11 24.22 13.30
CA GLN A 167 7.41 23.31 14.41
C GLN A 167 8.64 23.80 15.15
N MET A 168 8.67 23.57 16.46
CA MET A 168 9.80 23.82 17.33
C MET A 168 10.11 22.55 18.13
N HIS A 169 11.38 22.23 18.27
CA HIS A 169 11.85 21.06 18.99
C HIS A 169 12.81 21.45 20.11
N HIS A 170 12.53 21.02 21.35
CA HIS A 170 13.34 21.36 22.51
C HIS A 170 14.49 20.35 22.77
N HIS A 171 14.36 19.11 22.28
CA HIS A 171 15.28 18.02 22.62
C HIS A 171 15.93 17.34 21.42
N ARG A 172 15.79 17.92 20.22
CA ARG A 172 16.45 17.41 19.01
C ARG A 172 16.87 18.56 18.10
N ALA A 173 17.97 18.36 17.40
CA ALA A 173 18.38 19.22 16.28
C ALA A 173 17.80 18.69 14.96
N GLU A 174 17.51 19.61 14.03
CA GLU A 174 17.13 19.28 12.66
C GLU A 174 18.12 19.92 11.68
N HIS A 175 18.53 19.14 10.68
CA HIS A 175 19.35 19.60 9.58
C HIS A 175 18.55 19.46 8.30
N TRP A 176 18.41 20.55 7.56
CA TRP A 176 17.66 20.58 6.31
C TRP A 176 18.63 20.71 5.14
N ILE A 177 18.47 19.81 4.15
CA ILE A 177 19.26 19.84 2.91
C ILE A 177 18.28 19.92 1.77
N VAL A 178 18.32 21.01 0.98
CA VAL A 178 17.53 21.15 -0.23
C VAL A 178 18.22 20.35 -1.34
N VAL A 179 17.53 19.33 -1.85
CA VAL A 179 18.04 18.45 -2.91
C VAL A 179 17.60 18.96 -4.29
N SER A 180 16.40 19.49 -4.39
CA SER A 180 15.87 20.08 -5.61
C SER A 180 14.82 21.14 -5.27
N GLY A 181 14.65 22.14 -6.14
CA GLY A 181 13.76 23.28 -5.93
C GLY A 181 14.42 24.41 -5.13
N THR A 182 13.62 25.39 -4.72
CA THR A 182 14.03 26.58 -3.97
C THR A 182 13.13 26.77 -2.76
#